data_4f66794398ae8b6d66b338c56aeb97b1
#
_entry.id   4f66794398ae8b6d66b338c56aeb97b1
#
_cell.length_a   1.000
_cell.length_b   1.000
_cell.length_c   1.000
_cell.angle_alpha   90.00
_cell.angle_beta   90.00
_cell.angle_gamma   90.00
#
_symmetry.space_group_name_H-M   'P 1'
#
loop_
_entity.id
_entity.type
_entity.pdbx_description
1 polymer ?
#
loop_
_entity_poly.entity_id
_entity_poly.type
_entity_poly.pdbx_seq_one_letter_code
_entity_poly.pdbx_strand_id
1 'polypeptide(L)'
;MKLNKLLSICLGITLAFSVSANDLSEARIYINPGHGGWGPNDRPMATINYAQMDTLGFFETNTNLIKGMALREELVKAGAGYVRMSRTVNGVVAADDEHKTENDKYIETQPGESGTQQLVTLSVICQDVEANNMDYFISIHSNAATEGSSTNYPLILYRGTDSESGNGLTNARDMARAAWPYVNKNEVTYKSYYTGENDNNSRGDISFYGSSSSNSMGYTGYLGVLKHGCDGFLCEGCFHTYQPERQRLLNKDYCKQEGMRYARAIRAWFNDDSETTGCIMGTVKDKYNTLEHDLYKYKINSIDAYAPLN
;
A
#
# COMPACT_ATOMS: atom_id res chain seq x y z
N MET A 1 50.74 33.77 -41.12
CA MET A 1 49.33 33.83 -40.77
C MET A 1 48.91 32.48 -40.25
N LYS A 2 48.75 32.34 -38.95
CA LYS A 2 48.23 31.10 -38.30
C LYS A 2 46.81 31.32 -37.85
N LEU A 3 45.88 30.56 -38.41
CA LEU A 3 44.45 30.61 -38.16
C LEU A 3 44.18 29.73 -36.94
N ASN A 4 43.86 30.33 -35.81
CA ASN A 4 43.40 29.59 -34.60
C ASN A 4 41.93 29.21 -34.78
N LYS A 5 41.69 27.92 -34.83
CA LYS A 5 40.33 27.37 -34.74
C LYS A 5 39.91 27.32 -33.25
N LEU A 6 38.99 28.18 -32.87
CA LEU A 6 38.28 28.06 -31.59
C LEU A 6 37.26 26.94 -31.75
N LEU A 7 37.45 25.88 -30.98
CA LEU A 7 36.45 24.80 -30.86
C LEU A 7 35.51 25.15 -29.72
N SER A 8 34.32 25.62 -30.06
CA SER A 8 33.24 25.82 -29.06
C SER A 8 32.65 24.46 -28.70
N ILE A 9 32.92 23.99 -27.51
CA ILE A 9 32.23 22.84 -26.89
C ILE A 9 30.95 23.39 -26.30
N CYS A 10 29.83 23.20 -26.98
CA CYS A 10 28.50 23.36 -26.38
C CYS A 10 28.24 22.17 -25.44
N LEU A 11 28.43 22.39 -24.16
CA LEU A 11 27.99 21.47 -23.12
C LEU A 11 26.47 21.61 -23.00
N GLY A 12 25.72 20.72 -23.67
CA GLY A 12 24.28 20.61 -23.52
C GLY A 12 23.96 20.03 -22.12
N ILE A 13 23.65 20.89 -21.17
CA ILE A 13 23.05 20.47 -19.92
C ILE A 13 21.60 20.14 -20.26
N THR A 14 21.31 18.88 -20.46
CA THR A 14 19.92 18.37 -20.42
C THR A 14 19.48 18.40 -18.96
N LEU A 15 18.82 19.49 -18.58
CA LEU A 15 18.00 19.52 -17.38
C LEU A 15 16.82 18.58 -17.63
N ALA A 16 16.88 17.37 -17.09
CA ALA A 16 15.71 16.54 -16.95
C ALA A 16 14.79 17.21 -15.92
N PHE A 17 13.86 18.01 -16.40
CA PHE A 17 12.72 18.40 -15.57
C PHE A 17 11.88 17.13 -15.41
N SER A 18 11.83 16.59 -14.20
CA SER A 18 10.76 15.68 -13.81
C SER A 18 9.47 16.52 -13.81
N VAL A 19 8.73 16.46 -14.88
CA VAL A 19 7.36 16.99 -14.90
C VAL A 19 6.58 16.04 -14.00
N SER A 20 6.28 16.48 -12.79
CA SER A 20 5.30 15.81 -11.95
C SER A 20 3.97 15.86 -12.67
N ALA A 21 3.33 14.73 -12.90
CA ALA A 21 1.99 14.71 -13.43
C ALA A 21 1.06 15.52 -12.51
N ASN A 22 0.43 16.54 -13.07
CA ASN A 22 -0.52 17.39 -12.33
C ASN A 22 -1.98 16.93 -12.52
N ASP A 23 -2.19 15.97 -13.41
CA ASP A 23 -3.48 15.41 -13.80
C ASP A 23 -3.45 13.89 -13.71
N LEU A 24 -4.52 13.31 -13.20
CA LEU A 24 -4.66 11.86 -13.05
C LEU A 24 -4.52 11.13 -14.40
N SER A 25 -4.99 11.73 -15.48
CA SER A 25 -4.92 11.15 -16.84
C SER A 25 -3.50 11.03 -17.39
N GLU A 26 -2.55 11.75 -16.82
CA GLU A 26 -1.13 11.67 -17.15
C GLU A 26 -0.33 10.86 -16.12
N ALA A 27 -0.92 10.62 -14.94
CA ALA A 27 -0.26 10.02 -13.81
C ALA A 27 0.12 8.55 -14.06
N ARG A 28 1.32 8.19 -13.62
CA ARG A 28 1.87 6.83 -13.65
C ARG A 28 1.94 6.29 -12.21
N ILE A 29 1.05 5.39 -11.87
CA ILE A 29 0.83 4.94 -10.49
C ILE A 29 1.28 3.49 -10.33
N TYR A 30 2.13 3.25 -9.34
CA TYR A 30 2.58 1.91 -8.99
C TYR A 30 1.91 1.41 -7.71
N ILE A 31 1.27 0.26 -7.78
CA ILE A 31 0.61 -0.39 -6.65
C ILE A 31 1.39 -1.65 -6.29
N ASN A 32 1.87 -1.72 -5.06
CA ASN A 32 2.52 -2.90 -4.51
C ASN A 32 1.64 -3.53 -3.41
N PRO A 33 0.80 -4.51 -3.72
CA PRO A 33 0.17 -5.32 -2.67
C PRO A 33 1.25 -6.10 -1.93
N GLY A 34 1.47 -5.79 -0.66
CA GLY A 34 2.54 -6.37 0.15
C GLY A 34 2.49 -7.89 0.22
N HIS A 35 3.63 -8.53 0.53
CA HIS A 35 3.81 -9.97 0.49
C HIS A 35 3.59 -10.56 -0.92
N GLY A 36 3.20 -11.81 -1.06
CA GLY A 36 2.96 -12.39 -2.39
C GLY A 36 2.82 -13.89 -2.41
N GLY A 37 3.28 -14.57 -1.38
CA GLY A 37 3.21 -16.02 -1.23
C GLY A 37 2.10 -16.51 -0.31
N TRP A 38 2.27 -17.73 0.18
CA TRP A 38 1.40 -18.38 1.16
C TRP A 38 2.22 -18.99 2.32
N GLY A 39 3.47 -18.58 2.44
CA GLY A 39 4.39 -19.06 3.46
C GLY A 39 4.25 -18.31 4.79
N PRO A 40 5.09 -18.63 5.79
CA PRO A 40 5.08 -17.97 7.11
C PRO A 40 5.28 -16.46 7.04
N ASN A 41 6.00 -15.96 6.04
CA ASN A 41 6.19 -14.51 5.85
C ASN A 41 4.96 -13.77 5.33
N ASP A 42 3.94 -14.49 4.90
CA ASP A 42 2.66 -13.91 4.45
C ASP A 42 1.68 -13.71 5.61
N ARG A 43 2.20 -13.81 6.82
CA ARG A 43 1.49 -13.55 8.09
C ARG A 43 0.20 -14.36 8.23
N PRO A 44 0.25 -15.71 8.08
CA PRO A 44 -0.92 -16.54 8.32
C PRO A 44 -1.33 -16.47 9.79
N MET A 45 -2.61 -16.27 10.04
CA MET A 45 -3.16 -16.23 11.39
C MET A 45 -4.48 -16.97 11.45
N ALA A 46 -4.70 -17.70 12.54
CA ALA A 46 -5.98 -18.30 12.83
C ALA A 46 -7.04 -17.20 13.02
N THR A 47 -8.21 -17.41 12.47
CA THR A 47 -9.31 -16.43 12.52
C THR A 47 -10.24 -16.63 13.72
N ILE A 48 -10.25 -17.84 14.26
CA ILE A 48 -11.02 -18.25 15.42
C ILE A 48 -10.16 -19.13 16.31
N ASN A 49 -10.54 -19.29 17.58
CA ASN A 49 -9.84 -20.18 18.53
C ASN A 49 -9.89 -21.68 18.16
N TYR A 50 -10.32 -22.02 16.97
CA TYR A 50 -10.15 -23.35 16.35
C TYR A 50 -8.79 -23.48 15.70
N ALA A 51 -7.81 -22.88 16.25
CA ALA A 51 -6.50 -22.57 15.71
C ALA A 51 -5.78 -23.76 15.04
N GLN A 52 -6.13 -24.97 15.36
CA GLN A 52 -5.45 -26.16 14.84
C GLN A 52 -6.03 -26.69 13.53
N MET A 53 -7.16 -26.18 13.07
CA MET A 53 -7.90 -26.70 11.92
C MET A 53 -8.39 -25.60 10.96
N ASP A 54 -8.03 -24.35 11.21
CA ASP A 54 -8.50 -23.24 10.39
C ASP A 54 -7.68 -23.08 9.12
N THR A 55 -8.04 -23.83 8.09
CA THR A 55 -7.48 -23.70 6.74
C THR A 55 -8.01 -22.44 6.02
N LEU A 56 -8.95 -21.74 6.60
CA LEU A 56 -9.51 -20.48 6.10
C LEU A 56 -8.92 -19.28 6.83
N GLY A 57 -7.76 -19.45 7.45
CA GLY A 57 -7.06 -18.43 8.20
C GLY A 57 -6.89 -17.11 7.44
N PHE A 58 -6.61 -16.06 8.20
CA PHE A 58 -6.18 -14.80 7.64
C PHE A 58 -4.80 -14.94 7.03
N PHE A 59 -4.65 -14.40 5.82
CA PHE A 59 -3.35 -14.19 5.17
C PHE A 59 -3.24 -12.73 4.75
N GLU A 60 -2.23 -12.05 5.23
CA GLU A 60 -1.98 -10.65 4.86
C GLU A 60 -1.80 -10.49 3.36
N THR A 61 -1.08 -11.41 2.74
CA THR A 61 -0.88 -11.42 1.28
C THR A 61 -2.19 -11.35 0.51
N ASN A 62 -3.22 -12.10 0.94
CA ASN A 62 -4.51 -12.15 0.26
C ASN A 62 -5.30 -10.84 0.42
N THR A 63 -5.35 -10.31 1.63
CA THR A 63 -6.07 -9.06 1.90
C THR A 63 -5.43 -7.87 1.18
N ASN A 64 -4.10 -7.79 1.16
CA ASN A 64 -3.38 -6.76 0.44
C ASN A 64 -3.63 -6.83 -1.08
N LEU A 65 -3.72 -8.03 -1.64
CA LEU A 65 -4.06 -8.20 -3.05
C LEU A 65 -5.47 -7.71 -3.36
N ILE A 66 -6.46 -8.05 -2.54
CA ILE A 66 -7.85 -7.60 -2.73
C ILE A 66 -7.93 -6.07 -2.69
N LYS A 67 -7.25 -5.43 -1.73
CA LYS A 67 -7.16 -3.97 -1.61
C LYS A 67 -6.51 -3.35 -2.85
N GLY A 68 -5.36 -3.90 -3.29
CA GLY A 68 -4.63 -3.41 -4.45
C GLY A 68 -5.41 -3.54 -5.77
N MET A 69 -6.12 -4.65 -5.95
CA MET A 69 -6.98 -4.85 -7.14
C MET A 69 -8.15 -3.86 -7.16
N ALA A 70 -8.79 -3.62 -6.02
CA ALA A 70 -9.84 -2.62 -5.92
C ALA A 70 -9.32 -1.20 -6.18
N LEU A 71 -8.16 -0.85 -5.64
CA LEU A 71 -7.49 0.41 -5.93
C LEU A 71 -7.23 0.59 -7.42
N ARG A 72 -6.65 -0.43 -8.07
CA ARG A 72 -6.39 -0.40 -9.51
C ARG A 72 -7.67 -0.18 -10.31
N GLU A 73 -8.72 -0.94 -9.99
CA GLU A 73 -10.02 -0.84 -10.67
C GLU A 73 -10.58 0.59 -10.61
N GLU A 74 -10.55 1.21 -9.44
CA GLU A 74 -11.06 2.57 -9.25
C GLU A 74 -10.20 3.63 -9.97
N LEU A 75 -8.88 3.48 -9.96
CA LEU A 75 -8.00 4.40 -10.70
C LEU A 75 -8.18 4.30 -12.21
N VAL A 76 -8.31 3.08 -12.74
CA VAL A 76 -8.59 2.87 -14.17
C VAL A 76 -9.94 3.44 -14.56
N LYS A 77 -10.99 3.24 -13.74
CA LYS A 77 -12.31 3.86 -13.95
C LYS A 77 -12.25 5.39 -13.94
N ALA A 78 -11.42 5.96 -13.08
CA ALA A 78 -11.22 7.39 -12.98
C ALA A 78 -10.36 7.97 -14.12
N GLY A 79 -9.81 7.13 -15.00
CA GLY A 79 -9.03 7.58 -16.13
C GLY A 79 -7.55 7.83 -15.85
N ALA A 80 -6.97 7.18 -14.83
CA ALA A 80 -5.53 7.25 -14.58
C ALA A 80 -4.73 6.83 -15.83
N GLY A 81 -3.68 7.59 -16.14
CA GLY A 81 -2.93 7.42 -17.39
C GLY A 81 -2.21 6.08 -17.48
N TYR A 82 -1.63 5.62 -16.39
CA TYR A 82 -0.96 4.32 -16.33
C TYR A 82 -0.98 3.75 -14.91
N VAL A 83 -1.47 2.54 -14.75
CA VAL A 83 -1.51 1.85 -13.45
C VAL A 83 -0.81 0.50 -13.53
N ARG A 84 0.29 0.36 -12.82
CA ARG A 84 1.08 -0.86 -12.76
C ARG A 84 1.02 -1.50 -11.38
N MET A 85 1.05 -2.82 -11.32
CA MET A 85 1.06 -3.57 -10.07
C MET A 85 2.29 -4.47 -9.98
N SER A 86 2.83 -4.65 -8.78
CA SER A 86 3.89 -5.62 -8.53
C SER A 86 3.41 -7.08 -8.67
N ARG A 87 2.11 -7.31 -8.52
CA ARG A 87 1.46 -8.62 -8.69
C ARG A 87 -0.06 -8.48 -8.77
N THR A 88 -0.73 -9.42 -9.43
CA THR A 88 -2.19 -9.58 -9.47
C THR A 88 -2.66 -10.95 -9.04
N VAL A 89 -1.74 -11.82 -8.64
CA VAL A 89 -2.03 -13.13 -8.06
C VAL A 89 -1.23 -13.32 -6.79
N ASN A 90 -1.67 -14.26 -5.94
CA ASN A 90 -0.83 -14.79 -4.89
C ASN A 90 0.03 -15.92 -5.48
N GLY A 91 1.29 -16.00 -5.04
CA GLY A 91 2.19 -17.07 -5.44
C GLY A 91 1.71 -18.43 -4.97
N VAL A 92 2.13 -19.46 -5.68
CA VAL A 92 1.95 -20.84 -5.24
C VAL A 92 3.06 -21.17 -4.25
N VAL A 93 2.69 -21.74 -3.10
CA VAL A 93 3.65 -22.27 -2.12
C VAL A 93 4.34 -23.47 -2.76
N ALA A 94 5.63 -23.36 -3.05
CA ALA A 94 6.45 -24.52 -3.42
C ALA A 94 6.81 -25.33 -2.17
N ALA A 95 7.24 -26.55 -2.33
CA ALA A 95 7.59 -27.43 -1.21
C ALA A 95 8.70 -26.88 -0.30
N ASP A 96 9.51 -25.96 -0.81
CA ASP A 96 10.62 -25.29 -0.11
C ASP A 96 10.29 -23.84 0.30
N ASP A 97 9.03 -23.42 0.21
CA ASP A 97 8.63 -22.03 0.47
C ASP A 97 8.82 -21.57 1.91
N GLU A 98 8.98 -22.47 2.86
CA GLU A 98 9.36 -22.13 4.22
C GLU A 98 10.72 -21.39 4.30
N HIS A 99 11.53 -21.44 3.23
CA HIS A 99 12.76 -20.69 3.10
C HIS A 99 12.59 -19.38 2.31
N LYS A 100 11.45 -19.13 1.67
CA LYS A 100 11.19 -17.87 0.97
C LYS A 100 10.91 -16.75 1.95
N THR A 101 11.43 -15.60 1.63
CA THR A 101 11.25 -14.39 2.42
C THR A 101 10.07 -13.57 1.90
N GLU A 102 9.60 -12.60 2.70
CA GLU A 102 8.60 -11.62 2.25
C GLU A 102 9.09 -10.74 1.09
N ASN A 103 10.37 -10.83 0.75
CA ASN A 103 10.97 -10.11 -0.37
C ASN A 103 10.63 -10.74 -1.72
N ASP A 104 10.15 -11.99 -1.73
CA ASP A 104 9.79 -12.67 -2.96
C ASP A 104 8.41 -12.22 -3.43
N LYS A 105 8.37 -11.56 -4.58
CA LYS A 105 7.18 -10.96 -5.17
C LYS A 105 7.04 -11.36 -6.64
N TYR A 106 5.86 -11.10 -7.21
CA TYR A 106 5.60 -11.24 -8.63
C TYR A 106 5.35 -9.87 -9.24
N ILE A 107 6.00 -9.58 -10.36
CA ILE A 107 5.67 -8.43 -11.20
C ILE A 107 4.69 -8.89 -12.27
N GLU A 108 3.61 -8.17 -12.40
CA GLU A 108 2.61 -8.38 -13.44
C GLU A 108 2.79 -7.39 -14.58
N THR A 109 2.53 -7.84 -15.78
CA THR A 109 2.40 -6.96 -16.95
C THR A 109 1.05 -6.25 -16.95
N GLN A 110 1.02 -5.07 -17.56
CA GLN A 110 -0.21 -4.33 -17.74
C GLN A 110 -1.13 -5.02 -18.76
N PRO A 111 -2.45 -4.78 -18.71
CA PRO A 111 -3.36 -5.26 -19.76
C PRO A 111 -2.88 -4.83 -21.15
N GLY A 112 -2.73 -5.80 -22.06
CA GLY A 112 -2.24 -5.58 -23.42
C GLY A 112 -0.72 -5.67 -23.59
N GLU A 113 0.06 -5.75 -22.53
CA GLU A 113 1.48 -6.06 -22.59
C GLU A 113 1.69 -7.59 -22.67
N SER A 114 2.66 -8.01 -23.47
CA SER A 114 3.10 -9.40 -23.47
C SER A 114 4.13 -9.63 -22.40
N GLY A 115 3.90 -10.62 -21.54
CA GLY A 115 4.86 -11.00 -20.51
C GLY A 115 4.27 -12.02 -19.55
N THR A 116 5.13 -12.58 -18.73
CA THR A 116 4.77 -13.53 -17.68
C THR A 116 5.08 -12.93 -16.33
N GLN A 117 4.28 -13.24 -15.34
CA GLN A 117 4.62 -12.89 -13.96
C GLN A 117 5.91 -13.59 -13.55
N GLN A 118 6.77 -12.86 -12.88
CA GLN A 118 8.03 -13.37 -12.37
C GLN A 118 8.09 -13.21 -10.86
N LEU A 119 8.63 -14.19 -10.19
CA LEU A 119 8.99 -14.07 -8.78
C LEU A 119 10.13 -13.08 -8.66
N VAL A 120 9.95 -12.03 -7.85
CA VAL A 120 10.92 -10.94 -7.73
C VAL A 120 11.13 -10.52 -6.29
N THR A 121 12.31 -9.96 -6.03
CA THR A 121 12.66 -9.37 -4.74
C THR A 121 12.20 -7.91 -4.64
N LEU A 122 12.23 -7.33 -3.44
CA LEU A 122 11.93 -5.90 -3.24
C LEU A 122 12.83 -5.00 -4.09
N SER A 123 14.09 -5.36 -4.30
CA SER A 123 15.00 -4.59 -5.16
C SER A 123 14.56 -4.59 -6.62
N VAL A 124 14.02 -5.69 -7.12
CA VAL A 124 13.47 -5.76 -8.49
C VAL A 124 12.20 -4.91 -8.60
N ILE A 125 11.34 -4.89 -7.58
CA ILE A 125 10.20 -3.97 -7.55
C ILE A 125 10.67 -2.51 -7.63
N CYS A 126 11.69 -2.13 -6.84
CA CYS A 126 12.25 -0.79 -6.90
C CYS A 126 12.83 -0.46 -8.30
N GLN A 127 13.53 -1.40 -8.92
CA GLN A 127 14.05 -1.24 -10.28
C GLN A 127 12.92 -1.11 -11.31
N ASP A 128 11.83 -1.85 -11.15
CA ASP A 128 10.67 -1.76 -12.02
C ASP A 128 9.95 -0.39 -11.89
N VAL A 129 9.86 0.15 -10.69
CA VAL A 129 9.37 1.50 -10.43
C VAL A 129 10.19 2.55 -11.18
N GLU A 130 11.53 2.46 -11.07
CA GLU A 130 12.48 3.37 -11.76
C GLU A 130 12.38 3.23 -13.30
N ALA A 131 12.44 2.00 -13.80
CA ALA A 131 12.39 1.73 -15.23
C ALA A 131 11.11 2.22 -15.92
N ASN A 132 10.03 2.33 -15.15
CA ASN A 132 8.75 2.79 -15.65
C ASN A 132 8.44 4.25 -15.31
N ASN A 133 9.37 5.00 -14.71
CA ASN A 133 9.20 6.43 -14.39
C ASN A 133 7.86 6.71 -13.71
N MET A 134 7.62 6.09 -12.57
CA MET A 134 6.36 6.23 -11.84
C MET A 134 6.31 7.58 -11.09
N ASP A 135 5.11 8.18 -11.03
CA ASP A 135 4.86 9.45 -10.33
C ASP A 135 4.34 9.24 -8.91
N TYR A 136 3.72 8.09 -8.65
CA TYR A 136 3.13 7.76 -7.35
C TYR A 136 3.32 6.28 -7.04
N PHE A 137 3.81 6.00 -5.85
CA PHE A 137 3.97 4.64 -5.35
C PHE A 137 3.14 4.41 -4.09
N ILE A 138 2.44 3.30 -4.03
CA ILE A 138 1.78 2.83 -2.81
C ILE A 138 2.07 1.35 -2.56
N SER A 139 2.57 1.05 -1.36
CA SER A 139 2.66 -0.32 -0.85
C SER A 139 1.57 -0.54 0.20
N ILE A 140 0.83 -1.63 0.06
CA ILE A 140 -0.36 -1.92 0.86
C ILE A 140 -0.09 -3.10 1.78
N HIS A 141 -0.27 -2.86 3.09
CA HIS A 141 -0.02 -3.81 4.16
C HIS A 141 -1.09 -3.78 5.26
N SER A 142 -0.99 -4.69 6.18
CA SER A 142 -1.60 -4.62 7.51
C SER A 142 -0.57 -4.97 8.57
N ASN A 143 -0.55 -4.21 9.64
CA ASN A 143 0.47 -4.26 10.68
C ASN A 143 0.24 -5.40 11.67
N ALA A 144 1.27 -5.69 12.45
CA ALA A 144 1.26 -6.65 13.53
C ALA A 144 1.80 -6.06 14.83
N ALA A 145 1.19 -6.44 15.94
CA ALA A 145 1.73 -6.31 17.29
C ALA A 145 1.78 -7.70 17.92
N THR A 146 1.87 -7.79 19.24
CA THR A 146 1.71 -9.07 19.94
C THR A 146 0.31 -9.62 19.68
N GLU A 147 0.21 -10.91 19.39
CA GLU A 147 -1.09 -11.59 19.18
C GLU A 147 -2.02 -11.39 20.39
N GLY A 148 -3.28 -11.09 20.10
CA GLY A 148 -4.26 -10.76 21.12
C GLY A 148 -4.18 -9.34 21.68
N SER A 149 -3.24 -8.51 21.18
CA SER A 149 -3.16 -7.09 21.53
C SER A 149 -4.41 -6.34 21.05
N SER A 150 -4.82 -5.33 21.81
CA SER A 150 -5.83 -4.36 21.40
C SER A 150 -5.27 -3.23 20.54
N THR A 151 -3.97 -3.28 20.19
CA THR A 151 -3.33 -2.29 19.32
C THR A 151 -3.95 -2.33 17.93
N ASN A 152 -4.52 -1.22 17.50
CA ASN A 152 -5.12 -1.08 16.18
C ASN A 152 -5.19 0.40 15.77
N TYR A 153 -4.44 0.77 14.75
CA TYR A 153 -4.46 2.10 14.14
C TYR A 153 -3.87 2.03 12.72
N PRO A 154 -4.26 2.88 11.80
CA PRO A 154 -3.55 3.00 10.52
C PRO A 154 -2.21 3.70 10.74
N LEU A 155 -1.20 3.29 9.97
CA LEU A 155 0.13 3.87 9.95
C LEU A 155 0.57 4.04 8.50
N ILE A 156 1.00 5.24 8.14
CA ILE A 156 1.59 5.50 6.83
C ILE A 156 3.08 5.75 7.03
N LEU A 157 3.90 5.01 6.29
CA LEU A 157 5.35 5.12 6.35
C LEU A 157 5.89 5.58 4.99
N TYR A 158 6.55 6.72 4.96
CA TYR A 158 7.26 7.20 3.78
C TYR A 158 8.78 7.09 3.98
N ARG A 159 9.53 6.98 2.91
CA ARG A 159 10.98 6.93 2.99
C ARG A 159 11.53 8.28 3.41
N GLY A 160 12.21 8.33 4.57
CA GLY A 160 12.79 9.55 5.13
C GLY A 160 12.67 9.64 6.64
N THR A 161 12.75 10.86 7.13
CA THR A 161 12.53 11.21 8.53
C THR A 161 11.21 11.96 8.71
N ASP A 162 10.74 12.15 9.95
CA ASP A 162 9.51 12.90 10.20
C ASP A 162 9.58 14.36 9.71
N SER A 163 10.79 14.89 9.52
CA SER A 163 11.03 16.26 9.06
C SER A 163 11.15 16.38 7.54
N GLU A 164 11.57 15.31 6.84
CA GLU A 164 11.91 15.39 5.42
C GLU A 164 11.70 14.07 4.69
N SER A 165 11.45 14.14 3.38
CA SER A 165 11.49 12.99 2.48
C SER A 165 12.93 12.50 2.30
N GLY A 166 13.10 11.22 1.95
CA GLY A 166 14.42 10.62 1.72
C GLY A 166 15.11 11.17 0.47
N ASN A 167 16.39 10.86 0.34
CA ASN A 167 17.18 11.30 -0.81
C ASN A 167 16.55 10.87 -2.15
N GLY A 168 16.50 11.78 -3.11
CA GLY A 168 15.86 11.57 -4.41
C GLY A 168 14.33 11.70 -4.41
N LEU A 169 13.72 12.04 -3.28
CA LEU A 169 12.28 12.27 -3.16
C LEU A 169 11.99 13.75 -2.87
N THR A 170 10.86 14.23 -3.37
CA THR A 170 10.42 15.61 -3.16
C THR A 170 9.17 15.69 -2.29
N ASN A 171 8.19 14.83 -2.52
CA ASN A 171 6.84 14.95 -1.98
C ASN A 171 6.37 13.75 -1.15
N ALA A 172 7.19 12.72 -0.93
CA ALA A 172 6.75 11.47 -0.27
C ALA A 172 6.09 11.71 1.08
N ARG A 173 6.65 12.63 1.89
CA ARG A 173 6.07 13.04 3.17
C ARG A 173 4.69 13.69 3.01
N ASP A 174 4.57 14.59 2.06
CA ASP A 174 3.34 15.36 1.87
C ASP A 174 2.26 14.48 1.24
N MET A 175 2.61 13.56 0.34
CA MET A 175 1.71 12.50 -0.16
C MET A 175 1.17 11.63 0.98
N ALA A 176 2.04 11.17 1.86
CA ALA A 176 1.64 10.35 3.01
C ALA A 176 0.66 11.10 3.94
N ARG A 177 0.93 12.38 4.20
CA ARG A 177 0.06 13.24 5.03
C ARG A 177 -1.26 13.55 4.35
N ALA A 178 -1.26 13.80 3.05
CA ALA A 178 -2.46 14.04 2.27
C ALA A 178 -3.37 12.80 2.20
N ALA A 179 -2.78 11.59 2.20
CA ALA A 179 -3.54 10.35 2.21
C ALA A 179 -4.22 10.04 3.54
N TRP A 180 -3.71 10.59 4.65
CA TRP A 180 -4.19 10.26 6.00
C TRP A 180 -5.70 10.40 6.22
N PRO A 181 -6.39 11.49 5.83
CA PRO A 181 -7.83 11.62 6.04
C PRO A 181 -8.65 10.52 5.39
N TYR A 182 -8.16 9.96 4.30
CA TYR A 182 -8.82 8.88 3.56
C TYR A 182 -8.58 7.52 4.20
N VAL A 183 -7.40 7.30 4.76
CA VAL A 183 -7.00 6.02 5.37
C VAL A 183 -7.56 5.89 6.78
N ASN A 184 -7.72 6.99 7.48
CA ASN A 184 -8.17 7.00 8.86
C ASN A 184 -9.64 6.58 9.00
N LYS A 185 -9.89 5.35 9.50
CA LYS A 185 -11.22 4.74 9.63
C LYS A 185 -11.81 4.88 11.04
N ASN A 186 -11.71 6.06 11.65
CA ASN A 186 -12.14 6.27 13.05
C ASN A 186 -13.56 5.79 13.36
N GLU A 187 -14.44 5.86 12.38
CA GLU A 187 -15.86 5.59 12.55
C GLU A 187 -16.19 4.10 12.45
N VAL A 188 -15.28 3.29 11.91
CA VAL A 188 -15.53 1.88 11.59
C VAL A 188 -14.81 0.95 12.54
N THR A 189 -13.60 1.29 13.00
CA THR A 189 -12.77 0.41 13.80
C THR A 189 -12.32 1.07 15.08
N TYR A 190 -12.27 0.29 16.17
CA TYR A 190 -11.62 0.71 17.39
C TYR A 190 -10.15 1.04 17.12
N LYS A 191 -9.67 2.13 17.70
CA LYS A 191 -8.27 2.53 17.62
C LYS A 191 -7.67 2.69 18.99
N SER A 192 -6.56 2.06 19.22
CA SER A 192 -5.60 2.51 20.22
C SER A 192 -4.60 3.40 19.51
N TYR A 193 -4.60 4.68 19.83
CA TYR A 193 -3.67 5.61 19.21
C TYR A 193 -2.24 5.27 19.58
N TYR A 194 -1.36 5.30 18.59
CA TYR A 194 0.03 5.56 18.86
C TYR A 194 0.11 6.98 19.43
N THR A 195 0.74 7.14 20.58
CA THR A 195 0.80 8.38 21.38
C THR A 195 1.60 9.52 20.74
N GLY A 196 1.46 9.75 19.46
CA GLY A 196 2.04 10.90 18.77
C GLY A 196 1.03 12.05 18.76
N GLU A 197 1.49 13.22 19.03
CA GLU A 197 0.77 14.48 19.30
C GLU A 197 -0.19 14.97 18.22
N ASN A 198 -0.38 14.23 17.13
CA ASN A 198 -1.27 14.62 16.05
C ASN A 198 -2.09 13.42 15.60
N ASP A 199 -3.33 13.68 15.24
CA ASP A 199 -4.26 12.71 14.65
C ASP A 199 -3.78 12.12 13.30
N ASN A 200 -2.49 12.28 12.97
CA ASN A 200 -1.89 11.85 11.72
C ASN A 200 -0.67 10.96 11.98
N ASN A 201 -0.84 9.64 11.80
CA ASN A 201 0.24 8.65 11.92
C ASN A 201 1.02 8.47 10.61
N SER A 202 1.35 9.56 9.91
CA SER A 202 2.28 9.53 8.78
C SER A 202 3.69 9.83 9.28
N ARG A 203 4.57 8.83 9.21
CA ARG A 203 5.90 8.86 9.80
C ARG A 203 6.99 8.56 8.77
N GLY A 204 8.14 9.18 8.94
CA GLY A 204 9.34 8.76 8.23
C GLY A 204 9.78 7.37 8.68
N ASP A 205 10.08 6.47 7.75
CA ASP A 205 10.49 5.09 8.07
C ASP A 205 11.76 5.03 8.90
N ILE A 206 12.69 5.95 8.67
CA ILE A 206 13.93 6.09 9.47
C ILE A 206 13.61 6.56 10.89
N SER A 207 12.72 7.54 11.05
CA SER A 207 12.32 8.02 12.38
C SER A 207 11.54 6.97 13.16
N PHE A 208 10.73 6.19 12.46
CA PHE A 208 9.90 5.17 13.10
C PHE A 208 10.71 3.94 13.54
N TYR A 209 11.60 3.45 12.69
CA TYR A 209 12.39 2.25 12.96
C TYR A 209 13.80 2.53 13.52
N GLY A 210 14.26 3.78 13.49
CA GLY A 210 15.53 4.19 14.11
C GLY A 210 16.79 3.78 13.37
N SER A 211 16.69 3.33 12.12
CA SER A 211 17.85 2.93 11.33
C SER A 211 17.68 3.24 9.85
N SER A 212 18.79 3.27 9.13
CA SER A 212 18.81 3.49 7.69
C SER A 212 19.90 2.65 7.04
N SER A 213 19.61 2.12 5.87
CA SER A 213 20.57 1.45 5.00
C SER A 213 20.37 1.90 3.55
N SER A 214 21.40 1.81 2.72
CA SER A 214 21.29 2.07 1.29
C SER A 214 21.11 0.77 0.49
N ASN A 215 20.39 0.86 -0.64
CA ASN A 215 20.36 -0.21 -1.63
C ASN A 215 21.44 0.01 -2.73
N SER A 216 21.49 -0.89 -3.70
CA SER A 216 22.46 -0.81 -4.83
C SER A 216 22.24 0.41 -5.72
N MET A 217 21.08 1.05 -5.68
CA MET A 217 20.78 2.27 -6.43
C MET A 217 21.11 3.56 -5.64
N GLY A 218 21.64 3.43 -4.41
CA GLY A 218 22.02 4.57 -3.57
C GLY A 218 20.90 5.21 -2.77
N TYR A 219 19.68 4.66 -2.80
CA TYR A 219 18.57 5.16 -1.99
C TYR A 219 18.66 4.65 -0.56
N THR A 220 18.55 5.56 0.40
CA THR A 220 18.61 5.27 1.84
C THR A 220 17.22 5.24 2.46
N GLY A 221 16.99 4.34 3.41
CA GLY A 221 15.73 4.17 4.13
C GLY A 221 15.78 2.92 4.99
N TYR A 222 14.71 2.66 5.73
CA TYR A 222 14.52 1.41 6.46
C TYR A 222 13.80 0.38 5.61
N LEU A 223 12.64 0.74 5.06
CA LEU A 223 11.78 -0.18 4.30
C LEU A 223 12.33 -0.42 2.89
N GLY A 224 12.70 -1.66 2.61
CA GLY A 224 13.35 -2.05 1.35
C GLY A 224 12.52 -1.70 0.11
N VAL A 225 11.20 -1.85 0.17
CA VAL A 225 10.28 -1.59 -0.95
C VAL A 225 10.13 -0.11 -1.30
N LEU A 226 10.53 0.80 -0.40
CA LEU A 226 10.47 2.24 -0.61
C LEU A 226 11.79 2.83 -1.14
N LYS A 227 12.83 2.01 -1.38
CA LYS A 227 14.16 2.49 -1.80
C LYS A 227 14.25 2.69 -3.30
N HIS A 228 13.48 3.63 -3.80
CA HIS A 228 13.45 4.12 -5.19
C HIS A 228 13.23 5.64 -5.22
N GLY A 229 13.35 6.27 -6.38
CA GLY A 229 13.22 7.72 -6.56
C GLY A 229 11.79 8.20 -6.83
N CYS A 230 10.80 7.30 -6.85
CA CYS A 230 9.40 7.67 -6.96
C CYS A 230 8.84 8.09 -5.60
N ASP A 231 8.14 9.23 -5.55
CA ASP A 231 7.42 9.66 -4.35
C ASP A 231 6.27 8.70 -4.03
N GLY A 232 6.03 8.48 -2.73
CA GLY A 232 4.98 7.58 -2.27
C GLY A 232 5.20 7.06 -0.86
N PHE A 233 4.45 6.02 -0.50
CA PHE A 233 4.46 5.50 0.86
C PHE A 233 4.04 4.02 0.94
N LEU A 234 4.28 3.42 2.10
CA LEU A 234 3.70 2.16 2.55
C LEU A 234 2.59 2.46 3.55
N CYS A 235 1.45 1.84 3.39
CA CYS A 235 0.33 1.97 4.30
C CYS A 235 0.03 0.65 5.00
N GLU A 236 0.10 0.70 6.33
CA GLU A 236 -0.41 -0.29 7.25
C GLU A 236 -1.83 0.13 7.64
N GLY A 237 -2.83 -0.34 6.91
CA GLY A 237 -4.21 0.16 7.08
C GLY A 237 -4.83 -0.13 8.45
N CYS A 238 -4.35 -1.15 9.15
CA CYS A 238 -4.82 -1.60 10.46
C CYS A 238 -3.85 -2.66 11.01
N PHE A 239 -4.14 -3.18 12.22
CA PHE A 239 -3.39 -4.30 12.82
C PHE A 239 -4.17 -5.60 12.73
N HIS A 240 -3.67 -6.57 11.95
CA HIS A 240 -4.30 -7.89 11.83
C HIS A 240 -4.14 -8.75 13.10
N THR A 241 -3.26 -8.38 14.02
CA THR A 241 -3.15 -9.02 15.34
C THR A 241 -4.30 -8.61 16.29
N TYR A 242 -5.00 -7.50 16.01
CA TYR A 242 -6.24 -7.16 16.68
C TYR A 242 -7.39 -7.99 16.10
N GLN A 243 -7.88 -8.96 16.85
CA GLN A 243 -8.80 -9.98 16.36
C GLN A 243 -10.06 -9.41 15.70
N PRO A 244 -10.75 -8.39 16.23
CA PRO A 244 -11.93 -7.83 15.55
C PRO A 244 -11.60 -7.23 14.18
N GLU A 245 -10.45 -6.62 14.01
CA GLU A 245 -10.02 -6.08 12.72
C GLU A 245 -9.65 -7.20 11.74
N ARG A 246 -8.93 -8.22 12.21
CA ARG A 246 -8.63 -9.40 11.39
C ARG A 246 -9.90 -10.07 10.84
N GLN A 247 -10.96 -10.13 11.63
CA GLN A 247 -12.23 -10.65 11.17
C GLN A 247 -12.87 -9.80 10.07
N ARG A 248 -12.75 -8.49 10.16
CA ARG A 248 -13.22 -7.60 9.08
C ARG A 248 -12.41 -7.80 7.81
N LEU A 249 -11.10 -8.01 7.92
CA LEU A 249 -10.20 -8.27 6.78
C LEU A 249 -10.52 -9.57 6.03
N LEU A 250 -11.26 -10.51 6.62
CA LEU A 250 -11.77 -11.68 5.91
C LEU A 250 -12.93 -11.34 4.98
N ASN A 251 -13.58 -10.21 5.17
CA ASN A 251 -14.61 -9.72 4.28
C ASN A 251 -13.98 -9.00 3.09
N LYS A 252 -14.18 -9.56 1.89
CA LYS A 252 -13.62 -9.00 0.66
C LYS A 252 -14.12 -7.58 0.38
N ASP A 253 -15.38 -7.28 0.70
CA ASP A 253 -15.94 -5.95 0.46
C ASP A 253 -15.35 -4.93 1.43
N TYR A 254 -15.04 -5.31 2.66
CA TYR A 254 -14.29 -4.48 3.59
C TYR A 254 -12.87 -4.15 3.06
N CYS A 255 -12.17 -5.14 2.52
CA CYS A 255 -10.87 -4.92 1.88
C CYS A 255 -10.97 -4.01 0.64
N LYS A 256 -11.99 -4.22 -0.21
CA LYS A 256 -12.23 -3.34 -1.37
C LYS A 256 -12.47 -1.89 -0.96
N GLN A 257 -13.22 -1.67 0.12
CA GLN A 257 -13.45 -0.32 0.65
C GLN A 257 -12.14 0.40 1.02
N GLU A 258 -11.18 -0.32 1.55
CA GLU A 258 -9.87 0.24 1.82
C GLU A 258 -9.13 0.62 0.52
N GLY A 259 -9.19 -0.24 -0.50
CA GLY A 259 -8.66 0.07 -1.84
C GLY A 259 -9.30 1.32 -2.47
N MET A 260 -10.61 1.47 -2.34
CA MET A 260 -11.34 2.67 -2.80
C MET A 260 -10.92 3.94 -2.04
N ARG A 261 -10.59 3.84 -0.75
CA ARG A 261 -10.07 4.98 0.03
C ARG A 261 -8.69 5.41 -0.47
N TYR A 262 -7.83 4.45 -0.80
CA TYR A 262 -6.55 4.75 -1.44
C TYR A 262 -6.74 5.43 -2.80
N ALA A 263 -7.69 4.97 -3.61
CA ALA A 263 -8.00 5.62 -4.88
C ALA A 263 -8.42 7.09 -4.69
N ARG A 264 -9.26 7.38 -3.71
CA ARG A 264 -9.66 8.75 -3.38
C ARG A 264 -8.49 9.61 -2.93
N ALA A 265 -7.59 9.06 -2.11
CA ALA A 265 -6.39 9.76 -1.67
C ALA A 265 -5.49 10.13 -2.87
N ILE A 266 -5.29 9.20 -3.79
CA ILE A 266 -4.47 9.40 -4.99
C ILE A 266 -5.14 10.41 -5.93
N ARG A 267 -6.44 10.28 -6.18
CA ARG A 267 -7.20 11.22 -7.01
C ARG A 267 -7.13 12.64 -6.44
N ALA A 268 -7.33 12.79 -5.14
CA ALA A 268 -7.21 14.10 -4.49
C ALA A 268 -5.79 14.69 -4.61
N TRP A 269 -4.75 13.87 -4.60
CA TRP A 269 -3.38 14.32 -4.82
C TRP A 269 -3.17 14.89 -6.23
N PHE A 270 -3.80 14.30 -7.24
CA PHE A 270 -3.75 14.75 -8.62
C PHE A 270 -4.88 15.74 -8.98
N ASN A 271 -5.52 16.36 -7.99
CA ASN A 271 -6.61 17.33 -8.16
C ASN A 271 -7.80 16.81 -9.00
N ASP A 272 -7.99 15.47 -9.03
CA ASP A 272 -9.17 14.88 -9.63
C ASP A 272 -10.34 14.88 -8.63
N ASP A 273 -11.12 15.93 -8.64
CA ASP A 273 -12.35 16.11 -7.85
C ASP A 273 -13.63 15.75 -8.63
N SER A 274 -13.46 15.11 -9.78
CA SER A 274 -14.58 14.70 -10.66
C SER A 274 -15.53 13.68 -10.02
N GLU A 275 -15.24 13.19 -8.82
CA GLU A 275 -16.08 12.24 -8.11
C GLU A 275 -17.34 12.91 -7.57
N THR A 276 -18.45 12.70 -8.26
CA THR A 276 -19.77 13.23 -7.86
C THR A 276 -20.56 12.26 -7.00
N THR A 277 -20.03 11.04 -6.78
CA THR A 277 -20.70 9.97 -6.03
C THR A 277 -20.05 9.76 -4.67
N GLY A 278 -20.86 9.53 -3.66
CA GLY A 278 -20.45 9.08 -2.34
C GLY A 278 -20.77 7.62 -2.11
N CYS A 279 -20.26 7.04 -1.04
CA CYS A 279 -20.70 5.75 -0.56
C CYS A 279 -21.09 5.84 0.91
N ILE A 280 -22.12 5.10 1.29
CA ILE A 280 -22.45 4.86 2.70
C ILE A 280 -21.85 3.51 3.08
N MET A 281 -21.02 3.52 4.12
CA MET A 281 -20.44 2.32 4.68
C MET A 281 -20.85 2.19 6.13
N GLY A 282 -21.08 0.96 6.55
CA GLY A 282 -21.41 0.68 7.93
C GLY A 282 -21.25 -0.78 8.27
N THR A 283 -21.16 -1.07 9.54
CA THR A 283 -21.18 -2.42 10.07
C THR A 283 -22.51 -2.60 10.81
N VAL A 284 -23.27 -3.60 10.42
CA VAL A 284 -24.46 -3.99 11.19
C VAL A 284 -23.99 -4.75 12.42
N LYS A 285 -24.23 -4.17 13.58
CA LYS A 285 -23.90 -4.78 14.87
C LYS A 285 -25.16 -5.09 15.65
N ASP A 286 -25.08 -6.10 16.50
CA ASP A 286 -26.13 -6.31 17.50
C ASP A 286 -26.22 -5.11 18.44
N LYS A 287 -27.44 -4.60 18.63
CA LYS A 287 -27.75 -3.42 19.45
C LYS A 287 -27.19 -3.52 20.87
N TYR A 288 -27.12 -4.71 21.42
CA TYR A 288 -26.71 -4.94 22.79
C TYR A 288 -25.25 -5.37 22.93
N ASN A 289 -24.53 -5.46 21.82
CA ASN A 289 -23.14 -5.89 21.80
C ASN A 289 -22.92 -7.29 22.41
N THR A 290 -23.98 -8.09 22.48
CA THR A 290 -23.96 -9.41 23.10
C THR A 290 -23.27 -10.44 22.22
N LEU A 291 -23.11 -10.13 20.93
CA LEU A 291 -22.52 -11.02 19.94
C LEU A 291 -21.04 -10.73 19.67
N GLU A 292 -20.44 -9.73 20.29
CA GLU A 292 -19.01 -9.43 20.06
C GLU A 292 -18.09 -10.62 20.38
N HIS A 293 -18.45 -11.41 21.39
CA HIS A 293 -17.72 -12.63 21.73
C HIS A 293 -18.20 -13.87 20.98
N ASP A 294 -19.38 -13.81 20.39
CA ASP A 294 -20.04 -14.93 19.71
C ASP A 294 -20.18 -14.71 18.19
N LEU A 295 -19.63 -13.64 17.65
CA LEU A 295 -19.68 -13.31 16.21
C LEU A 295 -19.29 -14.51 15.32
N TYR A 296 -18.41 -15.35 15.81
CA TYR A 296 -17.97 -16.56 15.12
C TYR A 296 -18.94 -17.72 15.27
N LYS A 297 -19.55 -17.82 16.41
CA LYS A 297 -20.49 -18.91 16.72
C LYS A 297 -21.73 -18.83 15.84
N TYR A 298 -22.18 -17.63 15.52
CA TYR A 298 -23.39 -17.40 14.74
C TYR A 298 -23.13 -17.09 13.27
N LYS A 299 -21.86 -17.06 12.83
CA LYS A 299 -21.50 -16.67 11.46
C LYS A 299 -22.18 -15.38 11.00
N ILE A 300 -22.40 -14.45 11.91
CA ILE A 300 -22.87 -13.12 11.55
C ILE A 300 -21.69 -12.44 10.88
N ASN A 301 -21.67 -12.52 9.56
CA ASN A 301 -20.77 -11.70 8.76
C ASN A 301 -21.19 -10.25 8.99
N SER A 302 -20.22 -9.38 9.24
CA SER A 302 -20.47 -7.96 9.12
C SER A 302 -20.96 -7.72 7.69
N ILE A 303 -22.19 -7.29 7.56
CA ILE A 303 -22.71 -6.88 6.26
C ILE A 303 -22.28 -5.43 6.11
N ASP A 304 -21.23 -5.20 5.35
CA ASP A 304 -20.90 -3.85 4.94
C ASP A 304 -21.91 -3.46 3.86
N ALA A 305 -22.83 -2.59 4.23
CA ALA A 305 -23.79 -2.05 3.27
C ALA A 305 -23.02 -1.07 2.36
N TYR A 306 -22.82 -1.45 1.13
CA TYR A 306 -22.34 -0.58 0.07
C TYR A 306 -23.54 -0.12 -0.75
N ALA A 307 -23.82 1.17 -0.72
CA ALA A 307 -24.78 1.79 -1.61
C ALA A 307 -24.12 2.99 -2.28
N PRO A 308 -23.94 2.98 -3.60
CA PRO A 308 -23.55 4.20 -4.31
C PRO A 308 -24.66 5.25 -4.12
N LEU A 309 -24.29 6.44 -3.74
CA LEU A 309 -25.19 7.59 -3.76
C LEU A 309 -25.21 8.13 -5.18
N ASN A 310 -26.33 8.01 -5.86
CA ASN A 310 -26.57 8.64 -7.17
C ASN A 310 -26.84 10.15 -6.99
#